data_c943af180c5b73557f9e8649dda9f792
#
_entry.id   c943af180c5b73557f9e8649dda9f792
#
_cell.length_a   1.000
_cell.length_b   1.000
_cell.length_c   1.000
_cell.angle_alpha   90.00
_cell.angle_beta   90.00
_cell.angle_gamma   90.00
#
_symmetry.space_group_name_H-M   'P 1'
#
loop_
_entity.id
_entity.type
_entity.pdbx_description
1 polymer ?
#
loop_
_entity_poly.entity_id
_entity_poly.type
_entity_poly.pdbx_seq_one_letter_code
_entity_poly.pdbx_strand_id
1 'polypeptide(L)'
;LVGSEMCIRDSSSPEGARDYLVPSRKHPGKFYALPQAPQQFKQLLMASGFDKYFQIAPCFRDEDARGDRSPGEFYQLDMEMAFADQEDVFAVLEDVLPPIFAQYGTYNVASTAPFRHISYRDAMDKYGSDKPDLRIDLTVTDATEALGACGFGPFEGNTVKAVVVTGFEGTRKQIDKLCADVEVQSGEKAYWFRYDENGEIVGGIAKFVQPMKDAVVAALGLEKGCFVGLTAGKLLAAQKAAGVLRSKLGAFCPNHMDKERYEFCWIVDFPMYEIGEESGLLEFCHNPFSMPNGGLEILKKAAAGEVDPLSITAFQYDLVCNGVELSSGAVRNHDPEIMVEAFQLVRLGEDDVKAKFPAMYNAFTYGAPPHAGIAPGVDRMVMLLAGEDSIREIIPFPMNKNAQDLMMGAPSFVTQAQLDELNIVCTKKEEDEAAE
;
A
#
# COMPACT_ATOMS: atom_id res chain seq x y z
N LEU A 1 19.94 18.86 -3.34
CA LEU A 1 19.13 19.96 -3.87
C LEU A 1 17.83 20.04 -3.07
N VAL A 2 17.51 21.22 -2.56
CA VAL A 2 16.24 21.49 -1.85
C VAL A 2 15.47 22.49 -2.68
N GLY A 3 14.24 22.19 -3.09
CA GLY A 3 13.43 23.15 -3.86
C GLY A 3 11.95 22.86 -3.74
N SER A 4 11.14 23.92 -3.71
CA SER A 4 9.67 23.86 -3.75
C SER A 4 9.10 24.29 -5.12
N GLU A 5 9.93 24.35 -6.16
CA GLU A 5 9.62 25.08 -7.40
C GLU A 5 8.93 24.25 -8.50
N MET A 6 8.60 22.99 -8.26
CA MET A 6 8.09 22.09 -9.31
C MET A 6 6.57 21.90 -9.31
N CYS A 7 5.85 22.66 -8.50
CA CYS A 7 4.42 22.44 -8.21
C CYS A 7 3.44 22.67 -9.38
N ILE A 8 3.86 23.18 -10.54
CA ILE A 8 2.93 23.45 -11.67
C ILE A 8 3.51 23.08 -13.04
N ARG A 9 4.61 22.34 -13.08
CA ARG A 9 5.30 22.01 -14.34
C ARG A 9 5.05 20.60 -14.84
N ASP A 10 4.25 19.83 -14.12
CA ASP A 10 4.00 18.47 -14.49
C ASP A 10 3.03 18.36 -15.67
N SER A 11 3.24 17.37 -16.50
CA SER A 11 2.25 16.93 -17.46
C SER A 11 1.53 15.73 -16.85
N SER A 12 0.26 15.53 -17.23
CA SER A 12 -0.51 14.36 -16.81
C SER A 12 0.36 13.09 -16.84
N SER A 13 0.45 12.42 -15.71
CA SER A 13 1.24 11.21 -15.52
C SER A 13 0.29 10.01 -15.47
N PRO A 14 0.49 8.96 -16.28
CA PRO A 14 -0.37 7.77 -16.25
C PRO A 14 -0.09 6.83 -15.07
N GLU A 15 0.44 7.34 -13.95
CA GLU A 15 0.94 6.56 -12.81
C GLU A 15 -0.12 6.23 -11.74
N GLY A 16 -1.38 6.12 -12.10
CA GLY A 16 -2.40 5.52 -11.24
C GLY A 16 -3.48 6.48 -10.70
N ALA A 17 -3.14 7.58 -10.04
CA ALA A 17 -4.13 8.55 -9.55
C ALA A 17 -4.61 9.49 -10.67
N ARG A 18 -5.79 10.07 -10.50
CA ARG A 18 -6.25 11.14 -11.39
C ARG A 18 -5.51 12.45 -11.07
N ASP A 19 -5.21 13.22 -12.14
CA ASP A 19 -4.53 14.50 -12.00
C ASP A 19 -5.53 15.64 -11.73
N TYR A 20 -5.13 16.57 -10.84
CA TYR A 20 -5.73 17.91 -10.82
C TYR A 20 -5.18 18.73 -12.00
N LEU A 21 -6.05 19.08 -12.95
CA LEU A 21 -5.66 19.82 -14.16
C LEU A 21 -5.81 21.32 -13.96
N VAL A 22 -4.78 22.08 -14.35
CA VAL A 22 -4.76 23.54 -14.30
C VAL A 22 -4.70 24.08 -15.74
N PRO A 23 -5.73 24.77 -16.23
CA PRO A 23 -5.75 25.27 -17.62
C PRO A 23 -4.70 26.37 -17.84
N SER A 24 -4.07 26.37 -19.01
CA SER A 24 -3.06 27.35 -19.39
C SER A 24 -3.67 28.53 -20.13
N ARG A 25 -3.63 29.72 -19.55
CA ARG A 25 -4.05 30.97 -20.21
C ARG A 25 -3.19 31.29 -21.45
N LYS A 26 -1.89 30.96 -21.41
CA LYS A 26 -0.94 31.25 -22.51
C LYS A 26 -1.04 30.25 -23.67
N HIS A 27 -1.57 29.08 -23.42
CA HIS A 27 -1.67 27.98 -24.40
C HIS A 27 -3.10 27.43 -24.39
N PRO A 28 -4.05 28.07 -25.07
CA PRO A 28 -5.44 27.63 -25.10
C PRO A 28 -5.58 26.15 -25.47
N GLY A 29 -6.44 25.42 -24.74
CA GLY A 29 -6.64 23.99 -24.92
C GLY A 29 -5.55 23.09 -24.34
N LYS A 30 -4.52 23.66 -23.68
CA LYS A 30 -3.49 22.91 -22.94
C LYS A 30 -3.63 23.13 -21.45
N PHE A 31 -3.23 22.10 -20.71
CA PHE A 31 -3.30 22.06 -19.25
C PHE A 31 -1.93 21.72 -18.65
N TYR A 32 -1.67 22.27 -17.48
CA TYR A 32 -0.68 21.75 -16.55
C TYR A 32 -1.38 20.76 -15.64
N ALA A 33 -0.62 19.85 -15.01
CA ALA A 33 -1.10 19.03 -13.90
C ALA A 33 -0.43 19.47 -12.59
N LEU A 34 -1.14 19.37 -11.47
CA LEU A 34 -0.51 19.45 -10.17
C LEU A 34 0.27 18.14 -9.92
N PRO A 35 1.45 18.17 -9.28
CA PRO A 35 2.28 17.00 -9.14
C PRO A 35 1.65 15.96 -8.21
N GLN A 36 1.56 14.73 -8.66
CA GLN A 36 1.18 13.58 -7.82
C GLN A 36 2.35 13.13 -6.94
N ALA A 37 3.56 13.21 -7.48
CA ALA A 37 4.88 13.02 -6.86
C ALA A 37 5.95 13.53 -7.83
N PRO A 38 7.12 14.00 -7.38
CA PRO A 38 8.19 14.49 -8.27
C PRO A 38 8.99 13.34 -8.94
N GLN A 39 8.36 12.21 -9.27
CA GLN A 39 9.02 10.98 -9.72
C GLN A 39 9.88 11.18 -10.97
N GLN A 40 9.35 11.80 -12.02
CA GLN A 40 10.11 12.01 -13.25
C GLN A 40 11.27 12.98 -13.03
N PHE A 41 11.03 14.07 -12.31
CA PHE A 41 12.06 15.09 -12.07
C PHE A 41 13.24 14.56 -11.28
N LYS A 42 13.03 13.80 -10.21
CA LYS A 42 14.13 13.28 -9.41
C LYS A 42 14.98 12.28 -10.20
N GLN A 43 14.39 11.43 -11.04
CA GLN A 43 15.14 10.52 -11.90
C GLN A 43 15.91 11.27 -13.00
N LEU A 44 15.35 12.34 -13.58
CA LEU A 44 16.05 13.21 -14.51
C LEU A 44 17.24 13.94 -13.85
N LEU A 45 17.13 14.33 -12.57
CA LEU A 45 18.24 14.87 -11.81
C LEU A 45 19.38 13.87 -11.66
N MET A 46 19.08 12.59 -11.36
CA MET A 46 20.09 11.53 -11.30
C MET A 46 20.75 11.33 -12.66
N ALA A 47 19.98 11.28 -13.75
CA ALA A 47 20.51 11.20 -15.11
C ALA A 47 21.34 12.43 -15.51
N SER A 48 21.11 13.59 -14.89
CA SER A 48 21.83 14.83 -15.11
C SER A 48 23.11 14.95 -14.27
N GLY A 49 23.47 13.94 -13.47
CA GLY A 49 24.71 13.89 -12.71
C GLY A 49 24.61 14.47 -11.28
N PHE A 50 23.40 14.60 -10.73
CA PHE A 50 23.24 14.88 -9.29
C PHE A 50 23.41 13.60 -8.49
N ASP A 51 24.21 13.63 -7.43
CA ASP A 51 24.45 12.47 -6.56
C ASP A 51 23.30 12.19 -5.62
N LYS A 52 22.70 13.23 -5.05
CA LYS A 52 21.65 13.13 -4.05
C LYS A 52 20.64 14.26 -4.19
N TYR A 53 19.39 13.93 -4.01
CA TYR A 53 18.27 14.87 -4.04
C TYR A 53 17.35 14.59 -2.86
N PHE A 54 16.80 15.64 -2.25
CA PHE A 54 15.59 15.55 -1.44
C PHE A 54 14.79 16.84 -1.51
N GLN A 55 13.50 16.71 -1.27
CA GLN A 55 12.54 17.81 -1.23
C GLN A 55 11.39 17.46 -0.28
N ILE A 56 10.87 18.43 0.46
CA ILE A 56 9.54 18.30 1.06
C ILE A 56 8.54 18.79 0.02
N ALA A 57 7.95 17.85 -0.69
CA ALA A 57 7.13 18.09 -1.87
C ALA A 57 5.65 18.08 -1.52
N PRO A 58 4.86 19.13 -1.88
CA PRO A 58 3.41 19.03 -1.91
C PRO A 58 2.99 18.09 -3.04
N CYS A 59 2.07 17.17 -2.74
CA CYS A 59 1.55 16.18 -3.66
C CYS A 59 0.03 16.29 -3.72
N PHE A 60 -0.53 16.10 -4.92
CA PHE A 60 -1.95 16.24 -5.19
C PHE A 60 -2.46 15.02 -5.94
N ARG A 61 -3.53 14.40 -5.44
CA ARG A 61 -4.16 13.26 -6.10
C ARG A 61 -5.66 13.42 -6.06
N ASP A 62 -6.30 13.48 -7.24
CA ASP A 62 -7.74 13.54 -7.38
C ASP A 62 -8.34 12.13 -7.26
N GLU A 63 -8.36 11.64 -6.03
CA GLU A 63 -8.92 10.35 -5.65
C GLU A 63 -10.09 10.56 -4.70
N ASP A 64 -10.97 9.57 -4.63
CA ASP A 64 -12.04 9.56 -3.63
C ASP A 64 -11.42 9.71 -2.23
N ALA A 65 -11.76 10.79 -1.55
CA ALA A 65 -11.21 11.11 -0.26
C ALA A 65 -11.53 10.00 0.75
N ARG A 66 -10.59 9.09 0.95
CA ARG A 66 -10.61 8.13 2.06
C ARG A 66 -10.23 8.92 3.31
N GLY A 67 -11.23 9.34 4.08
CA GLY A 67 -11.08 10.27 5.19
C GLY A 67 -10.09 9.90 6.28
N ASP A 68 -9.49 8.71 6.20
CA ASP A 68 -8.50 8.18 7.13
C ASP A 68 -7.07 8.08 6.55
N ARG A 69 -6.89 8.14 5.21
CA ARG A 69 -5.61 7.76 4.59
C ARG A 69 -5.13 8.64 3.44
N SER A 70 -6.00 9.37 2.74
CA SER A 70 -5.63 10.20 1.60
C SER A 70 -6.48 11.46 1.56
N PRO A 71 -5.91 12.61 1.94
CA PRO A 71 -6.65 13.89 1.96
C PRO A 71 -6.73 14.57 0.60
N GLY A 72 -6.21 13.96 -0.48
CA GLY A 72 -6.11 14.58 -1.81
C GLY A 72 -4.92 15.54 -1.96
N GLU A 73 -4.51 16.20 -0.90
CA GLU A 73 -3.31 17.05 -0.77
C GLU A 73 -2.51 16.58 0.42
N PHE A 74 -1.21 16.34 0.26
CA PHE A 74 -0.32 15.84 1.31
C PHE A 74 1.14 16.21 1.00
N TYR A 75 2.03 16.03 1.97
CA TYR A 75 3.45 16.28 1.81
C TYR A 75 4.28 15.01 1.87
N GLN A 76 5.30 14.93 1.03
CA GLN A 76 6.29 13.86 1.06
C GLN A 76 7.69 14.42 1.29
N LEU A 77 8.46 13.76 2.14
CA LEU A 77 9.92 13.89 2.13
C LEU A 77 10.43 13.01 0.98
N ASP A 78 10.50 13.58 -0.20
CA ASP A 78 10.90 12.85 -1.40
C ASP A 78 12.42 12.87 -1.56
N MET A 79 13.04 11.70 -1.74
CA MET A 79 14.49 11.58 -1.89
C MET A 79 14.88 10.58 -2.99
N GLU A 80 16.03 10.83 -3.62
CA GLU A 80 16.64 9.98 -4.62
C GLU A 80 18.15 10.06 -4.55
N MET A 81 18.86 8.95 -4.75
CA MET A 81 20.31 8.84 -4.70
C MET A 81 20.84 8.11 -5.93
N ALA A 82 21.85 8.70 -6.59
CA ALA A 82 22.60 8.05 -7.67
C ALA A 82 23.63 7.08 -7.09
N PHE A 83 23.95 6.04 -7.86
CA PHE A 83 24.89 4.96 -7.49
C PHE A 83 24.51 4.26 -6.18
N ALA A 84 23.22 4.13 -5.93
CA ALA A 84 22.66 3.56 -4.71
C ALA A 84 21.78 2.35 -5.01
N ASP A 85 21.76 1.41 -4.08
CA ASP A 85 20.83 0.29 -4.02
C ASP A 85 19.80 0.47 -2.90
N GLN A 86 19.01 -0.56 -2.64
CA GLN A 86 17.99 -0.50 -1.58
C GLN A 86 18.58 -0.35 -0.18
N GLU A 87 19.72 -0.98 0.11
CA GLU A 87 20.34 -0.95 1.43
C GLU A 87 20.88 0.45 1.75
N ASP A 88 21.36 1.19 0.74
CA ASP A 88 21.76 2.58 0.90
C ASP A 88 20.59 3.47 1.29
N VAL A 89 19.41 3.24 0.70
CA VAL A 89 18.17 3.96 1.05
C VAL A 89 17.70 3.59 2.45
N PHE A 90 17.76 2.31 2.80
CA PHE A 90 17.37 1.82 4.13
C PHE A 90 18.23 2.45 5.20
N ALA A 91 19.56 2.45 5.03
CA ALA A 91 20.50 3.04 5.98
C ALA A 91 20.20 4.52 6.26
N VAL A 92 19.81 5.31 5.25
CA VAL A 92 19.44 6.73 5.44
C VAL A 92 18.21 6.86 6.32
N LEU A 93 17.13 6.10 6.05
CA LEU A 93 15.89 6.22 6.83
C LEU A 93 16.03 5.63 8.23
N GLU A 94 16.82 4.59 8.40
CA GLU A 94 17.12 3.98 9.69
C GLU A 94 17.98 4.88 10.60
N ASP A 95 18.76 5.79 10.00
CA ASP A 95 19.51 6.81 10.73
C ASP A 95 18.64 8.03 11.07
N VAL A 96 17.72 8.42 10.18
CA VAL A 96 16.94 9.67 10.30
C VAL A 96 15.66 9.48 11.13
N LEU A 97 14.87 8.43 10.89
CA LEU A 97 13.53 8.35 11.47
C LEU A 97 13.51 7.99 12.96
N PRO A 98 14.28 7.01 13.48
CA PRO A 98 14.22 6.66 14.89
C PRO A 98 14.48 7.81 15.85
N PRO A 99 15.49 8.68 15.63
CA PRO A 99 15.68 9.86 16.47
C PRO A 99 14.51 10.86 16.45
N ILE A 100 13.85 11.03 15.29
CA ILE A 100 12.67 11.90 15.15
C ILE A 100 11.51 11.32 15.98
N PHE A 101 11.25 10.01 15.83
CA PHE A 101 10.18 9.34 16.56
C PHE A 101 10.47 9.28 18.07
N ALA A 102 11.72 9.11 18.48
CA ALA A 102 12.11 9.11 19.88
C ALA A 102 11.99 10.52 20.53
N GLN A 103 12.23 11.58 19.74
CA GLN A 103 12.22 12.96 20.26
C GLN A 103 10.81 13.56 20.27
N TYR A 104 9.99 13.29 19.25
CA TYR A 104 8.72 13.98 19.04
C TYR A 104 7.51 13.05 19.16
N GLY A 105 7.72 11.73 19.23
CA GLY A 105 6.66 10.76 19.29
C GLY A 105 6.10 10.56 20.70
N THR A 106 4.93 9.95 20.75
CA THR A 106 4.19 9.63 21.98
C THR A 106 4.72 8.35 22.63
N TYR A 107 5.31 7.43 21.84
CA TYR A 107 5.72 6.09 22.28
C TYR A 107 7.23 5.87 22.13
N ASN A 108 7.72 4.77 22.70
CA ASN A 108 9.12 4.39 22.56
C ASN A 108 9.39 3.73 21.20
N VAL A 109 10.56 3.97 20.62
CA VAL A 109 11.01 3.26 19.42
C VAL A 109 11.60 1.92 19.85
N ALA A 110 10.97 0.82 19.43
CA ALA A 110 11.40 -0.55 19.76
C ALA A 110 12.35 -1.14 18.71
N SER A 111 12.22 -0.73 17.45
CA SER A 111 13.07 -1.22 16.36
C SER A 111 14.46 -0.62 16.42
N THR A 112 15.47 -1.44 16.18
CA THR A 112 16.87 -1.04 16.04
C THR A 112 17.36 -1.31 14.63
N ALA A 113 18.21 -0.42 14.09
CA ALA A 113 18.84 -0.66 12.79
C ALA A 113 19.81 -1.87 12.83
N PRO A 114 19.87 -2.69 11.77
CA PRO A 114 18.96 -2.67 10.62
C PRO A 114 17.55 -3.15 10.98
N PHE A 115 16.52 -2.52 10.41
CA PHE A 115 15.14 -2.92 10.62
C PHE A 115 14.88 -4.30 10.00
N ARG A 116 13.86 -4.98 10.51
CA ARG A 116 13.46 -6.30 10.01
C ARG A 116 12.96 -6.21 8.57
N HIS A 117 13.53 -7.02 7.67
CA HIS A 117 13.06 -7.21 6.31
C HIS A 117 12.06 -8.37 6.27
N ILE A 118 10.93 -8.15 5.60
CA ILE A 118 9.88 -9.14 5.39
C ILE A 118 9.54 -9.09 3.90
N SER A 119 9.64 -10.22 3.20
CA SER A 119 9.21 -10.26 1.80
C SER A 119 7.69 -10.01 1.71
N TYR A 120 7.22 -9.41 0.62
CA TYR A 120 5.79 -9.23 0.38
C TYR A 120 5.02 -10.54 0.56
N ARG A 121 5.56 -11.63 0.03
CA ARG A 121 4.96 -12.96 0.18
C ARG A 121 4.83 -13.38 1.64
N ASP A 122 5.90 -13.25 2.42
CA ASP A 122 5.88 -13.57 3.85
C ASP A 122 4.94 -12.65 4.64
N ALA A 123 4.85 -11.37 4.26
CA ALA A 123 3.95 -10.42 4.87
C ALA A 123 2.49 -10.84 4.66
N MET A 124 2.12 -11.21 3.45
CA MET A 124 0.79 -11.71 3.12
C MET A 124 0.49 -13.06 3.77
N ASP A 125 1.46 -13.98 3.80
CA ASP A 125 1.25 -15.31 4.39
C ASP A 125 1.14 -15.28 5.91
N LYS A 126 1.99 -14.49 6.60
CA LYS A 126 2.10 -14.48 8.07
C LYS A 126 1.24 -13.43 8.75
N TYR A 127 0.92 -12.34 8.06
CA TYR A 127 0.18 -11.22 8.66
C TYR A 127 -1.09 -10.85 7.89
N GLY A 128 -1.27 -11.38 6.67
CA GLY A 128 -2.40 -11.09 5.80
C GLY A 128 -2.44 -9.64 5.31
N SER A 129 -1.29 -8.97 5.31
CA SER A 129 -1.17 -7.56 4.92
C SER A 129 0.27 -7.24 4.51
N ASP A 130 0.42 -6.42 3.49
CA ASP A 130 1.67 -5.76 3.10
C ASP A 130 2.09 -4.61 4.05
N LYS A 131 1.24 -4.32 5.05
CA LYS A 131 1.45 -3.30 6.09
C LYS A 131 1.20 -3.91 7.47
N PRO A 132 2.02 -4.88 7.92
CA PRO A 132 1.77 -5.57 9.18
C PRO A 132 1.98 -4.65 10.38
N ASP A 133 1.04 -4.67 11.33
CA ASP A 133 1.26 -4.12 12.65
C ASP A 133 2.03 -5.14 13.50
N LEU A 134 3.34 -4.93 13.64
CA LEU A 134 4.22 -5.83 14.39
C LEU A 134 4.10 -5.68 15.92
N ARG A 135 3.34 -4.71 16.41
CA ARG A 135 2.96 -4.64 17.84
C ARG A 135 2.07 -5.79 18.25
N ILE A 136 1.38 -6.42 17.29
CA ILE A 136 0.53 -7.59 17.49
C ILE A 136 1.40 -8.84 17.30
N ASP A 137 1.49 -9.69 18.31
CA ASP A 137 2.30 -10.93 18.29
C ASP A 137 1.60 -12.13 17.62
N LEU A 138 0.33 -11.98 17.25
CA LEU A 138 -0.43 -12.99 16.53
C LEU A 138 0.08 -13.15 15.08
N THR A 139 0.02 -14.38 14.57
CA THR A 139 0.33 -14.69 13.17
C THR A 139 -0.81 -15.45 12.50
N VAL A 140 -0.86 -15.34 11.18
CA VAL A 140 -1.76 -16.13 10.32
C VAL A 140 -1.06 -17.46 10.01
N THR A 141 -1.81 -18.55 10.06
CA THR A 141 -1.36 -19.91 9.72
C THR A 141 -2.24 -20.47 8.59
N ASP A 142 -1.64 -21.19 7.65
CA ASP A 142 -2.41 -21.92 6.64
C ASP A 142 -3.07 -23.14 7.27
N ALA A 143 -4.38 -23.20 7.20
CA ALA A 143 -5.21 -24.29 7.72
C ALA A 143 -5.89 -25.10 6.60
N THR A 144 -5.52 -24.85 5.34
CA THR A 144 -6.19 -25.45 4.17
C THR A 144 -6.13 -26.95 4.19
N GLU A 145 -4.95 -27.54 4.45
CA GLU A 145 -4.80 -29.00 4.51
C GLU A 145 -5.60 -29.60 5.68
N ALA A 146 -5.59 -28.94 6.84
CA ALA A 146 -6.25 -29.44 8.04
C ALA A 146 -7.77 -29.31 8.02
N LEU A 147 -8.32 -28.27 7.36
CA LEU A 147 -9.73 -27.92 7.44
C LEU A 147 -10.49 -27.94 6.11
N GLY A 148 -9.79 -27.96 4.97
CA GLY A 148 -10.44 -27.91 3.65
C GLY A 148 -11.41 -29.07 3.37
N ALA A 149 -11.19 -30.23 3.99
CA ALA A 149 -12.03 -31.41 3.84
C ALA A 149 -12.95 -31.67 5.06
N CYS A 150 -13.17 -30.70 5.95
CA CYS A 150 -14.00 -30.90 7.16
C CYS A 150 -15.52 -30.97 6.90
N GLY A 151 -15.95 -30.85 5.64
CA GLY A 151 -17.37 -30.86 5.25
C GLY A 151 -18.11 -29.54 5.53
N PHE A 152 -17.37 -28.47 5.79
CA PHE A 152 -17.92 -27.12 5.89
C PHE A 152 -17.83 -26.43 4.53
N GLY A 153 -18.95 -26.28 3.82
CA GLY A 153 -19.01 -25.84 2.43
C GLY A 153 -18.15 -24.62 2.09
N PRO A 154 -18.08 -23.53 2.91
CA PRO A 154 -17.21 -22.41 2.63
C PRO A 154 -15.72 -22.73 2.56
N PHE A 155 -15.25 -23.86 3.09
CA PHE A 155 -13.83 -24.27 3.05
C PHE A 155 -13.51 -25.17 1.86
N GLU A 156 -14.51 -25.81 1.26
CA GLU A 156 -14.32 -26.74 0.14
C GLU A 156 -13.75 -26.04 -1.10
N GLY A 157 -12.55 -26.46 -1.53
CA GLY A 157 -11.87 -25.89 -2.68
C GLY A 157 -11.30 -24.49 -2.49
N ASN A 158 -11.33 -23.97 -1.27
CA ASN A 158 -10.79 -22.64 -0.91
C ASN A 158 -9.54 -22.75 -0.03
N THR A 159 -8.72 -21.71 -0.06
CA THR A 159 -7.67 -21.51 0.93
C THR A 159 -8.31 -21.14 2.28
N VAL A 160 -7.89 -21.81 3.35
CA VAL A 160 -8.34 -21.52 4.72
C VAL A 160 -7.19 -20.98 5.53
N LYS A 161 -7.36 -19.81 6.12
CA LYS A 161 -6.37 -19.18 7.01
C LYS A 161 -6.89 -19.13 8.44
N ALA A 162 -6.00 -19.34 9.40
CA ALA A 162 -6.32 -19.38 10.83
C ALA A 162 -5.50 -18.36 11.61
N VAL A 163 -6.10 -17.75 12.62
CA VAL A 163 -5.44 -16.96 13.67
C VAL A 163 -5.77 -17.61 15.02
N VAL A 164 -4.76 -18.09 15.71
CA VAL A 164 -4.88 -18.74 17.03
C VAL A 164 -4.59 -17.70 18.12
N VAL A 165 -5.47 -17.61 19.11
CA VAL A 165 -5.36 -16.63 20.20
C VAL A 165 -5.49 -17.35 21.54
N THR A 166 -4.51 -17.19 22.39
CA THR A 166 -4.54 -17.66 23.77
C THR A 166 -5.16 -16.59 24.69
N GLY A 167 -5.83 -17.00 25.76
CA GLY A 167 -6.42 -16.05 26.71
C GLY A 167 -7.56 -15.19 26.15
N PHE A 168 -8.26 -15.64 25.10
CA PHE A 168 -9.38 -14.91 24.52
C PHE A 168 -10.66 -15.09 25.33
N GLU A 169 -11.13 -14.03 26.01
CA GLU A 169 -12.30 -14.03 26.89
C GLU A 169 -13.56 -13.42 26.27
N GLY A 170 -13.60 -13.23 24.96
CA GLY A 170 -14.73 -12.63 24.24
C GLY A 170 -16.03 -13.43 24.39
N THR A 171 -17.14 -12.75 24.67
CA THR A 171 -18.49 -13.32 24.66
C THR A 171 -18.97 -13.62 23.23
N ARG A 172 -19.96 -14.50 23.08
CA ARG A 172 -20.57 -14.83 21.78
C ARG A 172 -20.94 -13.58 20.98
N LYS A 173 -21.58 -12.60 21.61
CA LYS A 173 -21.99 -11.35 20.96
C LYS A 173 -20.80 -10.53 20.44
N GLN A 174 -19.69 -10.50 21.18
CA GLN A 174 -18.46 -9.81 20.75
C GLN A 174 -17.80 -10.52 19.60
N ILE A 175 -17.79 -11.86 19.61
CA ILE A 175 -17.26 -12.65 18.49
C ILE A 175 -18.11 -12.44 17.24
N ASP A 176 -19.44 -12.51 17.35
CA ASP A 176 -20.35 -12.32 16.21
C ASP A 176 -20.16 -10.91 15.61
N LYS A 177 -19.95 -9.87 16.46
CA LYS A 177 -19.62 -8.51 16.00
C LYS A 177 -18.25 -8.48 15.29
N LEU A 178 -17.24 -9.10 15.88
CA LEU A 178 -15.88 -9.15 15.29
C LEU A 178 -15.92 -9.81 13.90
N CYS A 179 -16.63 -10.93 13.75
CA CYS A 179 -16.81 -11.58 12.47
C CYS A 179 -17.53 -10.69 11.44
N ALA A 180 -18.57 -9.97 11.86
CA ALA A 180 -19.28 -9.02 11.00
C ALA A 180 -18.38 -7.83 10.59
N ASP A 181 -17.58 -7.31 11.51
CA ASP A 181 -16.62 -6.24 11.21
C ASP A 181 -15.53 -6.70 10.21
N VAL A 182 -15.11 -7.97 10.27
CA VAL A 182 -14.19 -8.56 9.26
C VAL A 182 -14.86 -8.63 7.89
N GLU A 183 -16.11 -9.13 7.82
CA GLU A 183 -16.86 -9.21 6.55
C GLU A 183 -17.05 -7.83 5.91
N VAL A 184 -17.39 -6.81 6.70
CA VAL A 184 -17.55 -5.43 6.21
C VAL A 184 -16.24 -4.86 5.65
N GLN A 185 -15.09 -5.18 6.27
CA GLN A 185 -13.80 -4.60 5.85
C GLN A 185 -13.10 -5.38 4.74
N SER A 186 -13.29 -6.71 4.69
CA SER A 186 -12.58 -7.56 3.74
C SER A 186 -13.45 -8.10 2.60
N GLY A 187 -14.77 -8.03 2.73
CA GLY A 187 -15.71 -8.70 1.83
C GLY A 187 -15.87 -10.20 2.07
N GLU A 188 -15.04 -10.79 2.95
CA GLU A 188 -15.03 -12.22 3.22
C GLU A 188 -15.50 -12.53 4.65
N LYS A 189 -16.23 -13.64 4.80
CA LYS A 189 -16.75 -14.06 6.11
C LYS A 189 -15.65 -14.62 7.00
N ALA A 190 -15.71 -14.27 8.28
CA ALA A 190 -14.93 -14.92 9.31
C ALA A 190 -15.74 -15.98 10.05
N TYR A 191 -15.05 -17.04 10.44
CA TYR A 191 -15.59 -18.19 11.18
C TYR A 191 -14.75 -18.42 12.43
N TRP A 192 -15.21 -19.26 13.34
CA TRP A 192 -14.47 -19.51 14.57
C TRP A 192 -14.86 -20.82 15.24
N PHE A 193 -13.96 -21.29 16.12
CA PHE A 193 -14.22 -22.29 17.15
C PHE A 193 -13.30 -22.04 18.34
N ARG A 194 -13.52 -22.76 19.43
CA ARG A 194 -12.62 -22.78 20.60
C ARG A 194 -12.15 -24.21 20.85
N TYR A 195 -10.91 -24.34 21.27
CA TYR A 195 -10.40 -25.56 21.90
C TYR A 195 -10.39 -25.34 23.39
N ASP A 196 -11.40 -25.91 24.10
CA ASP A 196 -11.67 -25.57 25.50
C ASP A 196 -10.69 -26.25 26.47
N GLU A 197 -10.83 -25.94 27.77
CA GLU A 197 -9.98 -26.49 28.85
C GLU A 197 -10.14 -28.01 29.00
N ASN A 198 -11.28 -28.59 28.57
CA ASN A 198 -11.51 -30.03 28.59
C ASN A 198 -10.87 -30.74 27.40
N GLY A 199 -10.34 -29.99 26.43
CA GLY A 199 -9.77 -30.53 25.20
C GLY A 199 -10.83 -30.88 24.16
N GLU A 200 -11.96 -30.15 24.12
CA GLU A 200 -13.01 -30.32 23.15
C GLU A 200 -13.13 -29.10 22.23
N ILE A 201 -13.52 -29.33 20.96
CA ILE A 201 -13.80 -28.26 20.02
C ILE A 201 -15.24 -27.79 20.21
N VAL A 202 -15.42 -26.53 20.55
CA VAL A 202 -16.74 -25.98 20.92
C VAL A 202 -17.02 -24.64 20.21
N GLY A 203 -18.29 -24.31 20.03
CA GLY A 203 -18.76 -23.04 19.45
C GLY A 203 -18.61 -22.95 17.92
N GLY A 204 -19.13 -21.90 17.32
CA GLY A 204 -19.03 -21.60 15.90
C GLY A 204 -19.26 -22.79 14.97
N ILE A 205 -18.21 -23.16 14.24
CA ILE A 205 -18.21 -24.30 13.29
C ILE A 205 -17.76 -25.64 13.93
N ALA A 206 -17.72 -25.73 15.25
CA ALA A 206 -17.21 -26.90 15.98
C ALA A 206 -17.73 -28.26 15.49
N LYS A 207 -19.01 -28.35 15.10
CA LYS A 207 -19.61 -29.60 14.61
C LYS A 207 -18.91 -30.21 13.38
N PHE A 208 -18.25 -29.36 12.58
CA PHE A 208 -17.50 -29.79 11.41
C PHE A 208 -16.04 -30.10 11.75
N VAL A 209 -15.46 -29.40 12.76
CA VAL A 209 -14.07 -29.53 13.15
C VAL A 209 -13.85 -30.67 14.16
N GLN A 210 -14.81 -30.93 15.04
CA GLN A 210 -14.71 -31.95 16.10
C GLN A 210 -14.34 -33.37 15.57
N PRO A 211 -14.87 -33.85 14.43
CA PRO A 211 -14.44 -35.16 13.90
C PRO A 211 -12.99 -35.26 13.50
N MET A 212 -12.31 -34.09 13.26
CA MET A 212 -10.92 -33.97 12.84
C MET A 212 -10.04 -33.36 13.95
N LYS A 213 -10.52 -33.31 15.18
CA LYS A 213 -9.91 -32.60 16.32
C LYS A 213 -8.41 -32.84 16.41
N ASP A 214 -7.97 -34.08 16.49
CA ASP A 214 -6.56 -34.40 16.74
C ASP A 214 -5.63 -33.91 15.61
N ALA A 215 -6.08 -34.02 14.36
CA ALA A 215 -5.36 -33.50 13.20
C ALA A 215 -5.28 -31.96 13.22
N VAL A 216 -6.38 -31.30 13.53
CA VAL A 216 -6.45 -29.83 13.59
C VAL A 216 -5.63 -29.28 14.75
N VAL A 217 -5.70 -29.92 15.93
CA VAL A 217 -4.89 -29.54 17.09
C VAL A 217 -3.41 -29.67 16.79
N ALA A 218 -2.99 -30.75 16.14
CA ALA A 218 -1.58 -30.94 15.76
C ALA A 218 -1.12 -29.95 14.67
N ALA A 219 -1.94 -29.74 13.63
CA ALA A 219 -1.60 -28.86 12.51
C ALA A 219 -1.50 -27.38 12.91
N LEU A 220 -2.37 -26.91 13.80
CA LEU A 220 -2.40 -25.53 14.26
C LEU A 220 -1.66 -25.30 15.59
N GLY A 221 -1.10 -26.37 16.20
CA GLY A 221 -0.40 -26.27 17.47
C GLY A 221 -1.30 -25.77 18.60
N LEU A 222 -2.56 -26.23 18.67
CA LEU A 222 -3.53 -25.66 19.61
C LEU A 222 -3.26 -26.08 21.04
N GLU A 223 -3.24 -25.09 21.93
CA GLU A 223 -3.26 -25.30 23.37
C GLU A 223 -4.67 -25.21 23.92
N LYS A 224 -4.94 -25.89 25.04
CA LYS A 224 -6.25 -25.82 25.70
C LYS A 224 -6.58 -24.39 26.13
N GLY A 225 -7.84 -23.99 25.97
CA GLY A 225 -8.31 -22.64 26.26
C GLY A 225 -8.12 -21.65 25.13
N CYS A 226 -7.60 -22.05 23.96
CA CYS A 226 -7.43 -21.10 22.86
C CYS A 226 -8.70 -20.88 22.04
N PHE A 227 -8.73 -19.72 21.40
CA PHE A 227 -9.71 -19.32 20.36
C PHE A 227 -9.05 -19.41 18.99
N VAL A 228 -9.77 -19.88 18.00
CA VAL A 228 -9.32 -19.97 16.61
C VAL A 228 -10.29 -19.19 15.73
N GLY A 229 -9.82 -18.09 15.17
CA GLY A 229 -10.51 -17.34 14.12
C GLY A 229 -10.08 -17.85 12.73
N LEU A 230 -10.99 -17.91 11.79
CA LEU A 230 -10.79 -18.52 10.47
C LEU A 230 -11.36 -17.63 9.37
N THR A 231 -10.70 -17.61 8.24
CA THR A 231 -11.19 -17.01 6.98
C THR A 231 -10.99 -17.99 5.83
N ALA A 232 -11.79 -17.88 4.79
CA ALA A 232 -11.66 -18.73 3.62
C ALA A 232 -12.08 -18.02 2.33
N GLY A 233 -11.44 -18.40 1.22
CA GLY A 233 -11.70 -17.83 -0.10
C GLY A 233 -10.56 -18.13 -1.07
N LYS A 234 -10.47 -17.40 -2.17
CA LYS A 234 -9.28 -17.39 -3.01
C LYS A 234 -8.07 -16.91 -2.18
N LEU A 235 -6.87 -17.37 -2.52
CA LEU A 235 -5.65 -17.13 -1.72
C LEU A 235 -5.53 -15.68 -1.21
N LEU A 236 -5.52 -14.71 -2.10
CA LEU A 236 -5.35 -13.29 -1.73
C LEU A 236 -6.50 -12.77 -0.87
N ALA A 237 -7.75 -13.13 -1.18
CA ALA A 237 -8.92 -12.74 -0.40
C ALA A 237 -8.89 -13.35 1.02
N ALA A 238 -8.56 -14.64 1.14
CA ALA A 238 -8.42 -15.32 2.42
C ALA A 238 -7.29 -14.71 3.26
N GLN A 239 -6.15 -14.35 2.66
CA GLN A 239 -5.03 -13.68 3.32
C GLN A 239 -5.44 -12.28 3.84
N LYS A 240 -6.00 -11.42 2.98
CA LYS A 240 -6.48 -10.08 3.36
C LYS A 240 -7.51 -10.13 4.50
N ALA A 241 -8.47 -11.05 4.40
CA ALA A 241 -9.47 -11.25 5.46
C ALA A 241 -8.83 -11.73 6.78
N ALA A 242 -7.84 -12.63 6.71
CA ALA A 242 -7.09 -13.07 7.88
C ALA A 242 -6.27 -11.94 8.51
N GLY A 243 -5.72 -11.01 7.72
CA GLY A 243 -5.05 -9.82 8.20
C GLY A 243 -5.98 -8.89 8.98
N VAL A 244 -7.18 -8.65 8.45
CA VAL A 244 -8.22 -7.89 9.17
C VAL A 244 -8.61 -8.60 10.47
N LEU A 245 -8.86 -9.92 10.42
CA LEU A 245 -9.18 -10.74 11.58
C LEU A 245 -8.06 -10.68 12.64
N ARG A 246 -6.79 -10.83 12.23
CA ARG A 246 -5.62 -10.71 13.09
C ARG A 246 -5.57 -9.36 13.82
N SER A 247 -5.74 -8.27 13.08
CA SER A 247 -5.72 -6.91 13.62
C SER A 247 -6.85 -6.69 14.64
N LYS A 248 -8.06 -7.17 14.34
CA LYS A 248 -9.21 -7.10 15.25
C LYS A 248 -8.99 -7.92 16.52
N LEU A 249 -8.44 -9.13 16.39
CA LEU A 249 -8.13 -10.00 17.52
C LEU A 249 -7.02 -9.40 18.40
N GLY A 250 -5.96 -8.86 17.81
CA GLY A 250 -4.90 -8.16 18.53
C GLY A 250 -5.43 -6.94 19.31
N ALA A 251 -6.24 -6.12 18.66
CA ALA A 251 -6.86 -4.96 19.32
C ALA A 251 -7.81 -5.36 20.45
N PHE A 252 -8.50 -6.51 20.31
CA PHE A 252 -9.42 -7.03 21.32
C PHE A 252 -8.69 -7.65 22.53
N CYS A 253 -7.51 -8.24 22.32
CA CYS A 253 -6.74 -8.97 23.34
C CYS A 253 -5.51 -8.15 23.77
N PRO A 254 -5.57 -7.39 24.87
CA PRO A 254 -4.46 -6.52 25.28
C PRO A 254 -3.12 -7.25 25.48
N ASN A 255 -3.17 -8.54 25.83
CA ASN A 255 -1.96 -9.35 26.04
C ASN A 255 -1.22 -9.67 24.71
N HIS A 256 -1.86 -9.47 23.55
CA HIS A 256 -1.31 -9.74 22.24
C HIS A 256 -0.95 -8.47 21.46
N MET A 257 -1.02 -7.30 22.10
CA MET A 257 -0.70 -6.03 21.46
C MET A 257 -0.02 -5.06 22.43
N ASP A 258 1.21 -4.70 22.14
CA ASP A 258 1.92 -3.64 22.85
C ASP A 258 1.69 -2.29 22.15
N LYS A 259 0.81 -1.46 22.70
CA LYS A 259 0.39 -0.20 22.10
C LYS A 259 1.39 0.94 22.30
N GLU A 260 2.32 0.84 23.24
CA GLU A 260 3.19 1.93 23.67
C GLU A 260 4.56 1.91 22.98
N ARG A 261 4.62 1.43 21.73
CA ARG A 261 5.86 1.40 20.97
C ARG A 261 5.67 1.71 19.49
N TYR A 262 6.73 2.18 18.85
CA TYR A 262 6.89 2.21 17.40
C TYR A 262 7.71 1.00 16.96
N GLU A 263 7.16 0.24 16.03
CA GLU A 263 7.79 -0.95 15.47
C GLU A 263 7.90 -0.79 13.95
N PHE A 264 9.12 -0.58 13.47
CA PHE A 264 9.41 -0.42 12.05
C PHE A 264 9.78 -1.75 11.40
N CYS A 265 9.42 -1.91 10.14
CA CYS A 265 9.92 -2.99 9.27
C CYS A 265 9.95 -2.55 7.82
N TRP A 266 10.78 -3.21 7.03
CA TRP A 266 10.79 -3.13 5.58
C TRP A 266 9.96 -4.26 5.00
N ILE A 267 9.07 -3.93 4.07
CA ILE A 267 8.45 -4.93 3.19
C ILE A 267 9.17 -4.82 1.86
N VAL A 268 9.69 -5.95 1.36
CA VAL A 268 10.55 -6.01 0.18
C VAL A 268 10.05 -7.04 -0.82
N ASP A 269 10.65 -7.09 -2.01
CA ASP A 269 10.34 -8.07 -3.05
C ASP A 269 8.87 -8.09 -3.47
N PHE A 270 8.31 -6.91 -3.71
CA PHE A 270 6.95 -6.79 -4.23
C PHE A 270 6.79 -7.46 -5.60
N PRO A 271 5.64 -8.04 -5.92
CA PRO A 271 5.37 -8.51 -7.26
C PRO A 271 5.43 -7.35 -8.26
N MET A 272 6.06 -7.56 -9.41
CA MET A 272 6.14 -6.53 -10.45
C MET A 272 4.82 -6.41 -11.22
N TYR A 273 4.12 -7.53 -11.38
CA TYR A 273 2.88 -7.63 -12.15
C TYR A 273 1.76 -8.27 -11.34
N GLU A 274 0.54 -7.91 -11.70
CA GLU A 274 -0.70 -8.51 -11.20
C GLU A 274 -1.74 -8.65 -12.31
N ILE A 275 -2.82 -9.35 -12.05
CA ILE A 275 -3.98 -9.35 -12.94
C ILE A 275 -4.93 -8.26 -12.45
N GLY A 276 -5.15 -7.24 -13.28
CA GLY A 276 -6.08 -6.16 -13.00
C GLY A 276 -7.49 -6.69 -12.71
N GLU A 277 -8.10 -6.22 -11.61
CA GLU A 277 -9.42 -6.70 -11.18
C GLU A 277 -10.52 -6.37 -12.20
N GLU A 278 -10.44 -5.22 -12.85
CA GLU A 278 -11.44 -4.79 -13.84
C GLU A 278 -11.09 -5.28 -15.25
N SER A 279 -9.82 -5.22 -15.63
CA SER A 279 -9.39 -5.56 -16.99
C SER A 279 -9.25 -7.06 -17.22
N GLY A 280 -8.95 -7.82 -16.16
CA GLY A 280 -8.57 -9.24 -16.25
C GLY A 280 -7.26 -9.48 -16.99
N LEU A 281 -6.47 -8.44 -17.21
CA LEU A 281 -5.22 -8.48 -17.97
C LEU A 281 -4.01 -8.27 -17.05
N LEU A 282 -2.82 -8.65 -17.55
CA LEU A 282 -1.56 -8.39 -16.84
C LEU A 282 -1.30 -6.88 -16.81
N GLU A 283 -1.06 -6.35 -15.61
CA GLU A 283 -0.76 -4.94 -15.34
C GLU A 283 0.42 -4.82 -14.37
N PHE A 284 1.02 -3.63 -14.25
CA PHE A 284 1.98 -3.39 -13.18
C PHE A 284 1.27 -3.33 -11.82
N CYS A 285 1.85 -4.01 -10.83
CA CYS A 285 1.27 -4.06 -9.48
C CYS A 285 1.38 -2.72 -8.74
N HIS A 286 2.54 -2.05 -8.86
CA HIS A 286 2.83 -0.77 -8.20
C HIS A 286 3.55 0.18 -9.15
N ASN A 287 4.83 0.50 -8.89
CA ASN A 287 5.60 1.44 -9.69
C ASN A 287 6.22 0.76 -10.93
N PRO A 288 5.83 1.14 -12.15
CA PRO A 288 6.34 0.55 -13.40
C PRO A 288 7.83 0.83 -13.65
N PHE A 289 8.40 1.82 -12.95
CA PHE A 289 9.81 2.20 -13.09
C PHE A 289 10.75 1.49 -12.10
N SER A 290 10.29 0.42 -11.48
CA SER A 290 11.12 -0.38 -10.59
C SER A 290 11.96 -1.38 -11.36
N MET A 291 13.19 -1.62 -10.90
CA MET A 291 14.08 -2.62 -11.45
C MET A 291 13.57 -4.03 -11.12
N PRO A 292 13.31 -4.90 -12.13
CA PRO A 292 12.92 -6.28 -11.87
C PRO A 292 14.05 -7.08 -11.24
N ASN A 293 13.73 -7.96 -10.30
CA ASN A 293 14.65 -8.95 -9.80
C ASN A 293 15.01 -9.93 -10.93
N GLY A 294 16.28 -10.01 -11.30
CA GLY A 294 16.76 -10.77 -12.46
C GLY A 294 16.92 -9.95 -13.75
N GLY A 295 16.62 -8.64 -13.71
CA GLY A 295 16.91 -7.69 -14.79
C GLY A 295 16.27 -8.07 -16.14
N LEU A 296 16.98 -7.80 -17.22
CA LEU A 296 16.51 -8.05 -18.59
C LEU A 296 16.25 -9.53 -18.88
N GLU A 297 17.05 -10.42 -18.29
CA GLU A 297 16.99 -11.86 -18.59
C GLU A 297 15.66 -12.47 -18.14
N ILE A 298 15.15 -12.10 -16.96
CA ILE A 298 13.89 -12.64 -16.46
C ILE A 298 12.70 -12.16 -17.30
N LEU A 299 12.74 -10.92 -17.79
CA LEU A 299 11.69 -10.36 -18.66
C LEU A 299 11.67 -11.07 -20.01
N LYS A 300 12.84 -11.31 -20.62
CA LYS A 300 12.94 -12.08 -21.88
C LYS A 300 12.43 -13.51 -21.74
N LYS A 301 12.72 -14.18 -20.62
CA LYS A 301 12.17 -15.50 -20.32
C LYS A 301 10.65 -15.46 -20.16
N ALA A 302 10.12 -14.43 -19.52
CA ALA A 302 8.67 -14.25 -19.38
C ALA A 302 7.99 -13.99 -20.75
N ALA A 303 8.59 -13.15 -21.58
CA ALA A 303 8.12 -12.91 -22.95
C ALA A 303 8.14 -14.19 -23.81
N ALA A 304 9.11 -15.07 -23.59
CA ALA A 304 9.19 -16.38 -24.24
C ALA A 304 8.24 -17.44 -23.67
N GLY A 305 7.52 -17.12 -22.57
CA GLY A 305 6.62 -18.07 -21.88
C GLY A 305 7.34 -19.13 -21.02
N GLU A 306 8.63 -18.92 -20.73
CA GLU A 306 9.44 -19.82 -19.89
C GLU A 306 9.25 -19.53 -18.39
N VAL A 307 8.83 -18.32 -18.04
CA VAL A 307 8.59 -17.85 -16.67
C VAL A 307 7.22 -17.20 -16.62
N ASP A 308 6.45 -17.49 -15.57
CA ASP A 308 5.19 -16.80 -15.33
C ASP A 308 5.45 -15.34 -14.93
N PRO A 309 4.95 -14.34 -15.66
CA PRO A 309 5.11 -12.93 -15.31
C PRO A 309 4.67 -12.60 -13.88
N LEU A 310 3.66 -13.27 -13.34
CA LEU A 310 3.18 -13.09 -11.97
C LEU A 310 4.17 -13.56 -10.89
N SER A 311 5.19 -14.33 -11.27
CA SER A 311 6.27 -14.74 -10.36
C SER A 311 7.43 -13.74 -10.29
N ILE A 312 7.45 -12.74 -11.17
CA ILE A 312 8.50 -11.72 -11.20
C ILE A 312 8.29 -10.73 -10.08
N THR A 313 9.31 -10.55 -9.25
CA THR A 313 9.36 -9.50 -8.23
C THR A 313 10.23 -8.34 -8.71
N ALA A 314 10.10 -7.20 -8.06
CA ALA A 314 10.91 -6.01 -8.30
C ALA A 314 11.60 -5.55 -7.00
N PHE A 315 12.70 -4.80 -7.14
CA PHE A 315 13.36 -4.10 -6.04
C PHE A 315 12.49 -2.91 -5.58
N GLN A 316 11.26 -3.23 -5.19
CA GLN A 316 10.33 -2.31 -4.52
C GLN A 316 10.34 -2.59 -3.03
N TYR A 317 10.18 -1.54 -2.24
CA TYR A 317 10.19 -1.64 -0.79
C TYR A 317 9.30 -0.57 -0.16
N ASP A 318 8.62 -0.98 0.92
CA ASP A 318 7.83 -0.08 1.76
C ASP A 318 8.41 -0.07 3.17
N LEU A 319 8.50 1.13 3.75
CA LEU A 319 8.73 1.28 5.18
C LEU A 319 7.39 1.32 5.89
N VAL A 320 7.20 0.37 6.79
CA VAL A 320 5.97 0.23 7.59
C VAL A 320 6.26 0.48 9.06
N CYS A 321 5.40 1.23 9.72
CA CYS A 321 5.41 1.40 11.17
C CYS A 321 3.99 1.22 11.71
N ASN A 322 3.83 0.32 12.68
CA ASN A 322 2.57 0.12 13.38
C ASN A 322 1.35 -0.13 12.47
N GLY A 323 1.52 -0.85 11.37
CA GLY A 323 0.45 -1.12 10.42
C GLY A 323 0.17 0.00 9.42
N VAL A 324 0.98 1.06 9.43
CA VAL A 324 0.90 2.19 8.49
C VAL A 324 2.11 2.16 7.55
N GLU A 325 1.85 2.17 6.25
CA GLU A 325 2.87 2.43 5.24
C GLU A 325 3.31 3.90 5.35
N LEU A 326 4.49 4.11 5.88
CA LEU A 326 5.08 5.45 5.96
C LEU A 326 5.63 5.92 4.63
N SER A 327 6.16 4.98 3.86
CA SER A 327 6.89 5.31 2.64
C SER A 327 6.94 4.13 1.69
N SER A 328 6.93 4.43 0.39
CA SER A 328 7.18 3.49 -0.69
C SER A 328 8.36 3.95 -1.53
N GLY A 329 9.18 3.02 -1.99
CA GLY A 329 10.37 3.27 -2.78
C GLY A 329 10.74 2.13 -3.70
N ALA A 330 11.78 2.36 -4.52
CA ALA A 330 12.35 1.33 -5.39
C ALA A 330 13.79 1.65 -5.80
N VAL A 331 14.55 0.61 -6.14
CA VAL A 331 15.67 0.76 -7.08
C VAL A 331 15.05 0.97 -8.46
N ARG A 332 15.49 2.01 -9.16
CA ARG A 332 14.85 2.43 -10.41
C ARG A 332 15.37 1.65 -11.61
N ASN A 333 14.46 1.36 -12.50
CA ASN A 333 14.82 0.91 -13.83
C ASN A 333 15.37 2.12 -14.60
N HIS A 334 16.66 2.10 -14.86
CA HIS A 334 17.41 3.16 -15.54
C HIS A 334 17.93 2.72 -16.92
N ASP A 335 17.61 1.49 -17.33
CA ASP A 335 17.98 0.91 -18.60
C ASP A 335 16.79 0.95 -19.57
N PRO A 336 16.92 1.63 -20.74
CA PRO A 336 15.82 1.73 -21.69
C PRO A 336 15.41 0.38 -22.30
N GLU A 337 16.30 -0.60 -22.42
CA GLU A 337 15.96 -1.93 -22.93
C GLU A 337 15.11 -2.68 -21.93
N ILE A 338 15.48 -2.66 -20.63
CA ILE A 338 14.68 -3.25 -19.54
C ILE A 338 13.31 -2.57 -19.45
N MET A 339 13.27 -1.24 -19.62
CA MET A 339 12.03 -0.48 -19.59
C MET A 339 11.07 -0.93 -20.70
N VAL A 340 11.55 -1.04 -21.92
CA VAL A 340 10.74 -1.47 -23.08
C VAL A 340 10.24 -2.89 -22.89
N GLU A 341 11.09 -3.84 -22.50
CA GLU A 341 10.71 -5.23 -22.26
C GLU A 341 9.68 -5.37 -21.14
N ALA A 342 9.84 -4.62 -20.04
CA ALA A 342 8.89 -4.62 -18.95
C ALA A 342 7.49 -4.13 -19.37
N PHE A 343 7.44 -3.06 -20.18
CA PHE A 343 6.19 -2.50 -20.68
C PHE A 343 5.54 -3.38 -21.77
N GLN A 344 6.33 -4.09 -22.58
CA GLN A 344 5.78 -5.02 -23.58
C GLN A 344 4.97 -6.17 -22.97
N LEU A 345 5.35 -6.67 -21.79
CA LEU A 345 4.59 -7.68 -21.09
C LEU A 345 3.16 -7.20 -20.72
N VAL A 346 2.98 -5.91 -20.48
CA VAL A 346 1.67 -5.29 -20.27
C VAL A 346 1.08 -4.66 -21.55
N ARG A 347 1.54 -5.09 -22.73
CA ARG A 347 1.04 -4.70 -24.06
C ARG A 347 1.28 -3.23 -24.43
N LEU A 348 2.27 -2.58 -23.84
CA LEU A 348 2.72 -1.25 -24.20
C LEU A 348 4.07 -1.37 -24.94
N GLY A 349 4.09 -1.04 -26.22
CA GLY A 349 5.30 -1.11 -27.03
C GLY A 349 6.25 0.07 -26.78
N GLU A 350 7.42 0.02 -27.45
CA GLU A 350 8.44 1.07 -27.35
C GLU A 350 7.89 2.45 -27.75
N ASP A 351 7.01 2.52 -28.76
CA ASP A 351 6.38 3.78 -29.20
C ASP A 351 5.44 4.34 -28.12
N ASP A 352 4.75 3.47 -27.37
CA ASP A 352 3.90 3.88 -26.25
C ASP A 352 4.75 4.45 -25.11
N VAL A 353 5.88 3.80 -24.80
CA VAL A 353 6.82 4.27 -23.77
C VAL A 353 7.39 5.64 -24.15
N LYS A 354 7.82 5.81 -25.41
CA LYS A 354 8.31 7.08 -25.93
C LYS A 354 7.26 8.18 -25.92
N ALA A 355 6.01 7.84 -26.20
CA ALA A 355 4.90 8.81 -26.21
C ALA A 355 4.50 9.22 -24.79
N LYS A 356 4.46 8.27 -23.84
CA LYS A 356 4.02 8.52 -22.45
C LYS A 356 5.12 9.12 -21.58
N PHE A 357 6.38 8.70 -21.78
CA PHE A 357 7.52 9.07 -20.94
C PHE A 357 8.72 9.58 -21.75
N PRO A 358 8.53 10.55 -22.67
CA PRO A 358 9.58 10.97 -23.62
C PRO A 358 10.84 11.50 -22.92
N ALA A 359 10.69 12.25 -21.82
CA ALA A 359 11.81 12.84 -21.11
C ALA A 359 12.68 11.77 -20.44
N MET A 360 12.07 10.80 -19.76
CA MET A 360 12.78 9.70 -19.10
C MET A 360 13.43 8.76 -20.10
N TYR A 361 12.68 8.32 -21.12
CA TYR A 361 13.22 7.45 -22.14
C TYR A 361 14.46 8.07 -22.82
N ASN A 362 14.34 9.34 -23.25
CA ASN A 362 15.45 10.04 -23.86
C ASN A 362 16.65 10.20 -22.91
N ALA A 363 16.43 10.58 -21.64
CA ALA A 363 17.49 10.73 -20.67
C ALA A 363 18.25 9.41 -20.44
N PHE A 364 17.55 8.29 -20.34
CA PHE A 364 18.15 6.99 -20.10
C PHE A 364 18.97 6.48 -21.30
N THR A 365 18.62 6.87 -22.54
CA THR A 365 19.42 6.54 -23.73
C THR A 365 20.80 7.21 -23.72
N TYR A 366 21.00 8.27 -22.95
CA TYR A 366 22.32 8.90 -22.78
C TYR A 366 23.16 8.26 -21.66
N GLY A 367 22.58 7.30 -20.91
CA GLY A 367 23.24 6.59 -19.82
C GLY A 367 22.95 7.21 -18.47
N ALA A 368 21.88 6.75 -17.80
CA ALA A 368 21.59 7.10 -16.43
C ALA A 368 22.38 6.20 -15.45
N PRO A 369 22.87 6.72 -14.31
CA PRO A 369 23.46 5.88 -13.28
C PRO A 369 22.40 4.98 -12.64
N PRO A 370 22.77 3.82 -12.05
CA PRO A 370 21.88 3.14 -11.11
C PRO A 370 21.44 4.12 -10.02
N HIS A 371 20.17 4.13 -9.67
CA HIS A 371 19.65 5.04 -8.65
C HIS A 371 18.47 4.44 -7.92
N ALA A 372 18.27 4.90 -6.69
CA ALA A 372 17.23 4.41 -5.80
C ALA A 372 16.68 5.56 -4.95
N GLY A 373 15.43 5.46 -4.58
CA GLY A 373 14.81 6.50 -3.76
C GLY A 373 13.53 6.05 -3.08
N ILE A 374 13.02 6.92 -2.24
CA ILE A 374 11.84 6.67 -1.40
C ILE A 374 11.16 8.00 -1.07
N ALA A 375 9.89 7.97 -0.70
CA ALA A 375 9.11 9.16 -0.43
C ALA A 375 8.25 9.03 0.84
N PRO A 376 8.81 9.19 2.07
CA PRO A 376 8.04 9.19 3.30
C PRO A 376 6.93 10.26 3.33
N GLY A 377 5.70 9.82 3.64
CA GLY A 377 4.56 10.71 3.82
C GLY A 377 4.64 11.48 5.14
N VAL A 378 4.83 12.80 5.06
CA VAL A 378 4.98 13.65 6.25
C VAL A 378 3.73 13.59 7.13
N ASP A 379 2.55 13.68 6.53
CA ASP A 379 1.28 13.64 7.26
C ASP A 379 1.08 12.31 7.99
N ARG A 380 1.45 11.17 7.39
CA ARG A 380 1.40 9.86 8.05
C ARG A 380 2.39 9.75 9.21
N MET A 381 3.59 10.32 9.06
CA MET A 381 4.56 10.40 10.16
C MET A 381 4.01 11.23 11.31
N VAL A 382 3.46 12.42 11.03
CA VAL A 382 2.87 13.31 12.06
C VAL A 382 1.69 12.61 12.76
N MET A 383 0.83 11.91 12.03
CA MET A 383 -0.27 11.12 12.59
C MET A 383 0.23 10.10 13.62
N LEU A 384 1.27 9.32 13.27
CA LEU A 384 1.85 8.35 14.21
C LEU A 384 2.55 9.02 15.39
N LEU A 385 3.30 10.11 15.17
CA LEU A 385 3.98 10.87 16.24
C LEU A 385 2.97 11.43 17.25
N ALA A 386 1.81 11.91 16.78
CA ALA A 386 0.72 12.41 17.62
C ALA A 386 -0.06 11.30 18.33
N GLY A 387 0.11 10.03 17.92
CA GLY A 387 -0.66 8.90 18.45
C GLY A 387 -2.11 8.86 17.97
N GLU A 388 -2.39 9.46 16.80
CA GLU A 388 -3.72 9.53 16.21
C GLU A 388 -3.98 8.39 15.22
N ASP A 389 -5.23 7.94 15.15
CA ASP A 389 -5.68 6.86 14.27
C ASP A 389 -6.14 7.37 12.89
N SER A 390 -6.27 8.68 12.72
CA SER A 390 -6.76 9.31 11.49
C SER A 390 -5.91 10.51 11.09
N ILE A 391 -5.51 10.56 9.83
CA ILE A 391 -4.77 11.68 9.25
C ILE A 391 -5.53 13.02 9.32
N ARG A 392 -6.85 12.97 9.44
CA ARG A 392 -7.70 14.17 9.57
C ARG A 392 -7.49 14.92 10.87
N GLU A 393 -7.04 14.23 11.93
CA GLU A 393 -6.81 14.82 13.25
C GLU A 393 -5.55 15.71 13.27
N ILE A 394 -4.66 15.52 12.29
CA ILE A 394 -3.39 16.29 12.19
C ILE A 394 -3.41 17.37 11.10
N ILE A 395 -4.48 17.43 10.30
CA ILE A 395 -4.65 18.43 9.24
C ILE A 395 -5.56 19.55 9.73
N PRO A 396 -5.11 20.83 9.76
CA PRO A 396 -5.91 21.94 10.30
C PRO A 396 -7.22 22.19 9.58
N PHE A 397 -7.27 21.96 8.26
CA PHE A 397 -8.45 22.19 7.42
C PHE A 397 -8.68 20.99 6.49
N PRO A 398 -9.12 19.83 7.03
CA PRO A 398 -9.30 18.63 6.22
C PRO A 398 -10.55 18.76 5.33
N MET A 399 -10.42 18.38 4.06
CA MET A 399 -11.56 18.25 3.17
C MET A 399 -12.53 17.15 3.66
N ASN A 400 -13.81 17.30 3.34
CA ASN A 400 -14.82 16.28 3.61
C ASN A 400 -14.73 15.10 2.61
N LYS A 401 -15.63 14.11 2.74
CA LYS A 401 -15.67 12.91 1.86
C LYS A 401 -15.90 13.25 0.39
N ASN A 402 -16.49 14.40 0.10
CA ASN A 402 -16.79 14.87 -1.26
C ASN A 402 -15.68 15.79 -1.80
N ALA A 403 -14.49 15.76 -1.20
CA ALA A 403 -13.38 16.64 -1.55
C ALA A 403 -13.72 18.15 -1.47
N GLN A 404 -14.51 18.55 -0.46
CA GLN A 404 -14.92 19.94 -0.26
C GLN A 404 -14.25 20.52 0.99
N ASP A 405 -13.71 21.72 0.89
CA ASP A 405 -13.34 22.56 2.02
C ASP A 405 -14.55 23.41 2.43
N LEU A 406 -15.19 23.04 3.53
CA LEU A 406 -16.38 23.72 4.02
C LEU A 406 -16.10 25.11 4.61
N MET A 407 -14.86 25.36 5.05
CA MET A 407 -14.47 26.66 5.61
C MET A 407 -14.27 27.72 4.52
N MET A 408 -13.63 27.32 3.41
CA MET A 408 -13.35 28.19 2.28
C MET A 408 -14.45 28.15 1.20
N GLY A 409 -15.41 27.21 1.30
CA GLY A 409 -16.43 26.99 0.30
C GLY A 409 -15.86 26.51 -1.05
N ALA A 410 -14.82 25.66 -1.02
CA ALA A 410 -14.20 25.10 -2.21
C ALA A 410 -14.62 23.63 -2.40
N PRO A 411 -14.78 23.17 -3.66
CA PRO A 411 -14.73 23.93 -4.91
C PRO A 411 -15.92 24.88 -5.08
N SER A 412 -15.73 25.95 -5.87
CA SER A 412 -16.75 26.95 -6.15
C SER A 412 -16.81 27.28 -7.65
N PHE A 413 -17.94 27.83 -8.09
CA PHE A 413 -18.07 28.31 -9.45
C PHE A 413 -17.15 29.51 -9.71
N VAL A 414 -16.63 29.57 -10.92
CA VAL A 414 -15.81 30.68 -11.40
C VAL A 414 -16.64 31.60 -12.30
N THR A 415 -16.23 32.87 -12.44
CA THR A 415 -16.92 33.83 -13.27
C THR A 415 -16.77 33.51 -14.76
N GLN A 416 -17.76 33.91 -15.58
CA GLN A 416 -17.68 33.75 -17.04
C GLN A 416 -16.42 34.40 -17.62
N ALA A 417 -16.03 35.58 -17.11
CA ALA A 417 -14.82 36.26 -17.55
C ALA A 417 -13.55 35.42 -17.35
N GLN A 418 -13.45 34.65 -16.24
CA GLN A 418 -12.34 33.73 -16.01
C GLN A 418 -12.35 32.53 -16.97
N LEU A 419 -13.54 31.99 -17.28
CA LEU A 419 -13.69 30.94 -18.28
C LEU A 419 -13.30 31.39 -19.67
N ASP A 420 -13.77 32.60 -20.07
CA ASP A 420 -13.46 33.20 -21.36
C ASP A 420 -11.96 33.46 -21.54
N GLU A 421 -11.28 33.94 -20.48
CA GLU A 421 -9.82 34.14 -20.47
C GLU A 421 -9.05 32.85 -20.69
N LEU A 422 -9.59 31.73 -20.20
CA LEU A 422 -8.98 30.39 -20.31
C LEU A 422 -9.44 29.66 -21.59
N ASN A 423 -10.36 30.19 -22.35
CA ASN A 423 -11.03 29.52 -23.49
C ASN A 423 -11.69 28.19 -23.08
N ILE A 424 -12.35 28.14 -21.93
CA ILE A 424 -13.04 26.97 -21.39
C ILE A 424 -14.55 27.21 -21.41
N VAL A 425 -15.30 26.16 -21.73
CA VAL A 425 -16.78 26.16 -21.65
C VAL A 425 -17.16 25.21 -20.51
N CYS A 426 -17.82 25.71 -19.48
CA CYS A 426 -18.43 24.91 -18.45
C CYS A 426 -19.82 24.46 -18.88
N THR A 427 -20.10 23.17 -18.88
CA THR A 427 -21.40 22.60 -19.28
C THR A 427 -22.40 22.54 -18.13
N LYS A 428 -21.95 22.57 -16.87
CA LYS A 428 -22.79 22.74 -15.67
C LYS A 428 -22.77 24.20 -15.22
N LYS A 429 -23.91 24.71 -14.75
CA LYS A 429 -24.08 26.05 -14.23
C LYS A 429 -24.58 25.98 -12.78
N GLU A 430 -24.38 27.08 -12.05
CA GLU A 430 -24.84 27.23 -10.65
C GLU A 430 -26.35 27.01 -10.48
N GLU A 431 -27.13 27.39 -11.51
CA GLU A 431 -28.58 27.19 -11.54
C GLU A 431 -29.01 25.72 -11.63
N ASP A 432 -28.14 24.85 -12.16
CA ASP A 432 -28.40 23.43 -12.31
C ASP A 432 -28.23 22.65 -10.96
N GLU A 433 -27.39 23.14 -10.05
CA GLU A 433 -27.22 22.54 -8.69
C GLU A 433 -28.37 22.90 -7.74
N ALA A 434 -29.03 24.06 -7.97
CA ALA A 434 -30.17 24.45 -7.16
C ALA A 434 -31.44 23.65 -7.48
N ALA A 435 -31.41 22.86 -8.55
CA ALA A 435 -32.53 22.06 -9.08
C ALA A 435 -32.39 20.55 -8.76
N GLU A 436 -31.20 20.09 -8.34
CA GLU A 436 -30.92 18.74 -7.82
C GLU A 436 -30.99 18.73 -6.29
#